data_0a32609e189e40068c672a0997221dbb
#
_entry.id   0a32609e189e40068c672a0997221dbb
#
_cell.length_a   1.000
_cell.length_b   1.000
_cell.length_c   1.000
_cell.angle_alpha   90.00
_cell.angle_beta   90.00
_cell.angle_gamma   90.00
#
_symmetry.space_group_name_H-M   'P 1'
#
loop_
_entity.id
_entity.type
_entity.pdbx_description
1 polymer ?
#
loop_
_entity_poly.entity_id
_entity_poly.type
_entity_poly.pdbx_seq_one_letter_code
_entity_poly.pdbx_strand_id
1 'polypeptide(L)'
;MNHETDWVVSDPRYDADQLNPKLKFAYWEGHRDFAYDLLQFVRPERLVELGSQYGCSLFSFCQAVRDFKLNTEINAVDMWSGDIGAEITGEEVYALVQKTAATYYPEVNLHLFQMCFDDARPNFADNSIDILHIDGGHTFEDVEHDFTTWLPKLKENGIVLFHDVYSPIDQGSCDHWEKTKKEYDCYFDFTHSCGLGILFPKGRYWYDRLEAAGFFKYYKDLYFYRSKYKYTQERFDELKGLYEERYRAIEQQSKMIDERDA
;
A
#
# COMPACT_ATOMS: atom_id res chain seq x y z
N MET A 1 0.96 -30.25 13.58
CA MET A 1 0.01 -29.20 13.15
C MET A 1 0.71 -28.44 12.05
N ASN A 2 0.16 -28.43 10.85
CA ASN A 2 0.77 -27.72 9.71
C ASN A 2 0.53 -26.22 9.91
N HIS A 3 1.56 -25.49 10.32
CA HIS A 3 1.55 -24.04 10.45
C HIS A 3 1.41 -23.27 9.11
N GLU A 4 1.34 -23.97 7.99
CA GLU A 4 1.22 -23.38 6.64
C GLU A 4 -0.20 -22.89 6.27
N THR A 5 -1.20 -23.10 7.13
CA THR A 5 -2.61 -22.76 6.84
C THR A 5 -3.19 -21.67 7.72
N ASP A 6 -2.46 -21.19 8.72
CA ASP A 6 -2.97 -20.24 9.68
C ASP A 6 -2.69 -18.81 9.23
N TRP A 7 -3.68 -17.92 9.39
CA TRP A 7 -3.45 -16.49 9.27
C TRP A 7 -2.69 -15.98 10.49
N VAL A 8 -1.58 -15.30 10.27
CA VAL A 8 -0.76 -14.74 11.35
C VAL A 8 -0.84 -13.21 11.28
N VAL A 9 -1.14 -12.57 12.41
CA VAL A 9 -1.14 -11.11 12.54
C VAL A 9 0.21 -10.66 13.08
N SER A 10 0.93 -9.89 12.28
CA SER A 10 2.23 -9.34 12.60
C SER A 10 2.14 -7.91 13.14
N ASP A 11 3.23 -7.38 13.69
CA ASP A 11 3.39 -5.97 14.05
C ASP A 11 4.67 -5.40 13.42
N PRO A 12 4.65 -5.18 12.10
CA PRO A 12 5.84 -4.77 11.36
C PRO A 12 6.26 -3.34 11.70
N ARG A 13 7.56 -3.09 11.56
CA ARG A 13 8.13 -1.75 11.48
C ARG A 13 8.58 -1.51 10.06
N TYR A 14 8.16 -0.38 9.49
CA TYR A 14 8.45 -0.05 8.11
C TYR A 14 9.70 0.84 8.05
N ASP A 15 10.82 0.26 7.65
CA ASP A 15 12.11 0.97 7.64
C ASP A 15 12.15 2.12 6.63
N ALA A 16 11.38 2.04 5.54
CA ALA A 16 11.22 3.11 4.56
C ALA A 16 10.79 4.45 5.18
N ASP A 17 10.01 4.43 6.26
CA ASP A 17 9.53 5.62 6.96
C ASP A 17 10.65 6.46 7.58
N GLN A 18 11.82 5.87 7.80
CA GLN A 18 12.98 6.60 8.31
C GLN A 18 13.56 7.56 7.27
N LEU A 19 13.50 7.21 5.99
CA LEU A 19 13.96 8.07 4.90
C LEU A 19 12.85 8.95 4.33
N ASN A 20 11.62 8.43 4.33
CA ASN A 20 10.44 9.16 3.85
C ASN A 20 9.30 9.11 4.90
N PRO A 21 9.30 10.03 5.89
CA PRO A 21 8.25 10.08 6.92
C PRO A 21 6.85 10.34 6.36
N LYS A 22 6.71 10.88 5.13
CA LYS A 22 5.39 11.11 4.47
C LYS A 22 4.62 9.81 4.27
N LEU A 23 5.29 8.65 4.20
CA LEU A 23 4.65 7.35 4.05
C LEU A 23 3.69 7.00 5.20
N LYS A 24 3.91 7.57 6.40
CA LYS A 24 3.02 7.40 7.56
C LYS A 24 1.69 8.12 7.43
N PHE A 25 1.59 9.06 6.48
CA PHE A 25 0.40 9.88 6.25
C PHE A 25 -0.19 9.67 4.85
N ALA A 26 0.30 8.68 4.13
CA ALA A 26 -0.24 8.30 2.84
C ALA A 26 -1.66 7.71 2.98
N TYR A 27 -2.50 7.90 1.98
CA TYR A 27 -3.85 7.33 1.98
C TYR A 27 -3.86 5.80 2.09
N TRP A 28 -2.80 5.15 1.64
CA TRP A 28 -2.62 3.70 1.71
C TRP A 28 -2.10 3.17 3.06
N GLU A 29 -1.70 4.05 3.96
CA GLU A 29 -1.03 3.70 5.23
C GLU A 29 -1.81 2.65 6.04
N GLY A 30 -3.12 2.80 6.15
CA GLY A 30 -3.95 1.89 6.96
C GLY A 30 -4.05 0.46 6.45
N HIS A 31 -3.58 0.17 5.23
CA HIS A 31 -3.60 -1.17 4.63
C HIS A 31 -2.25 -1.90 4.75
N ARG A 32 -1.21 -1.22 5.22
CA ARG A 32 0.17 -1.74 5.26
C ARG A 32 0.29 -3.06 6.01
N ASP A 33 -0.33 -3.16 7.20
CA ASP A 33 -0.26 -4.35 8.04
C ASP A 33 -0.99 -5.55 7.40
N PHE A 34 -2.14 -5.30 6.77
CA PHE A 34 -2.85 -6.35 6.03
C PHE A 34 -2.02 -6.84 4.84
N ALA A 35 -1.45 -5.94 4.04
CA ALA A 35 -0.62 -6.28 2.89
C ALA A 35 0.63 -7.08 3.30
N TYR A 36 1.24 -6.69 4.41
CA TYR A 36 2.38 -7.40 4.98
C TYR A 36 2.03 -8.86 5.33
N ASP A 37 0.92 -9.07 6.05
CA ASP A 37 0.46 -10.39 6.45
C ASP A 37 -0.09 -11.20 5.27
N LEU A 38 -0.69 -10.53 4.26
CA LEU A 38 -1.13 -11.17 3.02
C LEU A 38 0.04 -11.82 2.28
N LEU A 39 1.18 -11.12 2.17
CA LEU A 39 2.36 -11.68 1.50
C LEU A 39 2.93 -12.88 2.26
N GLN A 40 2.92 -12.84 3.59
CA GLN A 40 3.30 -14.00 4.42
C GLN A 40 2.39 -15.21 4.14
N PHE A 41 1.09 -14.98 4.04
CA PHE A 41 0.09 -16.02 3.87
C PHE A 41 0.10 -16.62 2.45
N VAL A 42 0.18 -15.76 1.44
CA VAL A 42 0.14 -16.15 0.00
C VAL A 42 1.51 -16.64 -0.48
N ARG A 43 2.61 -16.01 -0.06
CA ARG A 43 3.99 -16.25 -0.52
C ARG A 43 4.10 -16.19 -2.04
N PRO A 44 3.69 -15.06 -2.67
CA PRO A 44 3.61 -14.95 -4.12
C PRO A 44 5.00 -15.08 -4.76
N GLU A 45 5.08 -15.64 -5.97
CA GLU A 45 6.30 -15.62 -6.78
C GLU A 45 6.48 -14.24 -7.43
N ARG A 46 5.38 -13.62 -7.90
CA ARG A 46 5.41 -12.30 -8.56
C ARG A 46 4.26 -11.41 -8.10
N LEU A 47 4.61 -10.21 -7.69
CA LEU A 47 3.71 -9.11 -7.43
C LEU A 47 3.98 -7.99 -8.44
N VAL A 48 2.91 -7.41 -8.99
CA VAL A 48 2.98 -6.21 -9.83
C VAL A 48 2.10 -5.14 -9.22
N GLU A 49 2.64 -3.93 -9.11
CA GLU A 49 1.94 -2.73 -8.66
C GLU A 49 1.87 -1.71 -9.79
N LEU A 50 0.68 -1.20 -10.05
CA LEU A 50 0.37 -0.14 -11.01
C LEU A 50 0.03 1.14 -10.23
N GLY A 51 0.96 2.11 -10.25
CA GLY A 51 0.91 3.30 -9.40
C GLY A 51 1.59 3.08 -8.05
N SER A 52 2.74 3.68 -7.85
CA SER A 52 3.53 3.54 -6.61
C SER A 52 3.74 4.86 -5.89
N GLN A 53 3.69 5.97 -6.62
CA GLN A 53 3.93 7.32 -6.10
C GLN A 53 5.17 7.36 -5.19
N TYR A 54 5.01 7.67 -3.90
CA TYR A 54 6.08 7.68 -2.89
C TYR A 54 6.48 6.29 -2.38
N GLY A 55 5.74 5.23 -2.74
CA GLY A 55 6.04 3.85 -2.41
C GLY A 55 5.46 3.35 -1.07
N CYS A 56 4.34 3.88 -0.60
CA CYS A 56 3.74 3.43 0.66
C CYS A 56 3.35 1.94 0.60
N SER A 57 2.60 1.53 -0.39
CA SER A 57 2.24 0.14 -0.68
C SER A 57 3.47 -0.68 -1.06
N LEU A 58 4.27 -0.18 -2.01
CA LEU A 58 5.48 -0.81 -2.52
C LEU A 58 6.44 -1.25 -1.40
N PHE A 59 6.79 -0.32 -0.50
CA PHE A 59 7.72 -0.64 0.58
C PHE A 59 7.08 -1.46 1.70
N SER A 60 5.77 -1.51 1.79
CA SER A 60 5.08 -2.46 2.67
C SER A 60 5.22 -3.90 2.15
N PHE A 61 5.11 -4.10 0.84
CA PHE A 61 5.40 -5.38 0.18
C PHE A 61 6.89 -5.74 0.30
N CYS A 62 7.80 -4.79 0.03
CA CYS A 62 9.24 -5.02 0.17
C CYS A 62 9.62 -5.42 1.61
N GLN A 63 9.02 -4.77 2.61
CA GLN A 63 9.22 -5.10 4.02
C GLN A 63 8.83 -6.55 4.32
N ALA A 64 7.67 -6.99 3.85
CA ALA A 64 7.20 -8.36 4.03
C ALA A 64 8.14 -9.37 3.33
N VAL A 65 8.52 -9.11 2.08
CA VAL A 65 9.43 -9.98 1.31
C VAL A 65 10.76 -10.15 2.02
N ARG A 66 11.34 -9.06 2.52
CA ARG A 66 12.59 -9.07 3.27
C ARG A 66 12.47 -9.85 4.58
N ASP A 67 11.50 -9.49 5.40
CA ASP A 67 11.39 -10.01 6.78
C ASP A 67 11.04 -11.50 6.80
N PHE A 68 10.17 -11.94 5.89
CA PHE A 68 9.80 -13.37 5.75
C PHE A 68 10.72 -14.14 4.81
N LYS A 69 11.75 -13.49 4.24
CA LYS A 69 12.70 -14.08 3.28
C LYS A 69 11.98 -14.79 2.14
N LEU A 70 11.00 -14.09 1.54
CA LEU A 70 10.25 -14.62 0.41
C LEU A 70 11.09 -14.52 -0.86
N ASN A 71 10.88 -15.45 -1.77
CA ASN A 71 11.48 -15.39 -3.11
C ASN A 71 10.50 -14.72 -4.10
N THR A 72 9.99 -13.55 -3.71
CA THR A 72 9.01 -12.79 -4.47
C THR A 72 9.71 -11.75 -5.34
N GLU A 73 9.41 -11.73 -6.62
CA GLU A 73 9.74 -10.65 -7.54
C GLU A 73 8.67 -9.55 -7.42
N ILE A 74 9.07 -8.35 -7.06
CA ILE A 74 8.20 -7.17 -6.99
C ILE A 74 8.49 -6.27 -8.19
N ASN A 75 7.44 -5.88 -8.91
CA ASN A 75 7.53 -5.01 -10.07
C ASN A 75 6.60 -3.81 -9.84
N ALA A 76 7.18 -2.62 -9.72
CA ALA A 76 6.44 -1.37 -9.56
C ALA A 76 6.48 -0.60 -10.87
N VAL A 77 5.30 -0.28 -11.38
CA VAL A 77 5.12 0.48 -12.62
C VAL A 77 4.51 1.83 -12.30
N ASP A 78 5.21 2.90 -12.64
CA ASP A 78 4.74 4.27 -12.46
C ASP A 78 5.49 5.17 -13.43
N MET A 79 4.88 6.22 -13.92
CA MET A 79 5.58 7.23 -14.71
C MET A 79 6.46 8.13 -13.85
N TRP A 80 6.13 8.24 -12.55
CA TRP A 80 6.70 9.22 -11.63
C TRP A 80 6.78 10.61 -12.26
N SER A 81 5.71 11.01 -12.93
CA SER A 81 5.61 12.34 -13.56
C SER A 81 5.31 13.47 -12.57
N GLY A 82 4.99 13.10 -11.33
CA GLY A 82 4.57 13.99 -10.26
C GLY A 82 3.07 14.29 -10.29
N ASP A 83 2.54 14.68 -9.14
CA ASP A 83 1.15 15.10 -9.00
C ASP A 83 1.00 16.59 -9.26
N ILE A 84 -0.16 17.01 -9.77
CA ILE A 84 -0.47 18.44 -9.96
C ILE A 84 -0.51 19.12 -8.59
N GLY A 85 0.40 20.07 -8.39
CA GLY A 85 0.51 20.82 -7.13
C GLY A 85 1.36 20.16 -6.04
N ALA A 86 2.09 19.07 -6.37
CA ALA A 86 3.05 18.47 -5.46
C ALA A 86 4.19 19.44 -5.09
N GLU A 87 4.71 19.34 -3.85
CA GLU A 87 5.83 20.15 -3.37
C GLU A 87 7.17 19.78 -4.04
N ILE A 88 7.29 18.54 -4.56
CA ILE A 88 8.49 18.02 -5.22
C ILE A 88 8.14 17.46 -6.59
N THR A 89 9.12 17.46 -7.49
CA THR A 89 8.96 16.96 -8.85
C THR A 89 8.85 15.44 -8.90
N GLY A 90 8.30 14.91 -9.99
CA GLY A 90 8.24 13.47 -10.19
C GLY A 90 9.63 12.81 -10.23
N GLU A 91 10.67 13.49 -10.78
CA GLU A 91 12.05 13.03 -10.76
C GLU A 91 12.59 12.91 -9.33
N GLU A 92 12.27 13.87 -8.46
CA GLU A 92 12.68 13.84 -7.05
C GLU A 92 11.96 12.71 -6.30
N VAL A 93 10.67 12.45 -6.59
CA VAL A 93 9.93 11.30 -6.05
C VAL A 93 10.59 10.01 -6.48
N TYR A 94 10.86 9.85 -7.77
CA TYR A 94 11.50 8.63 -8.30
C TYR A 94 12.89 8.40 -7.68
N ALA A 95 13.72 9.44 -7.58
CA ALA A 95 15.01 9.36 -6.93
C ALA A 95 14.91 8.96 -5.45
N LEU A 96 13.86 9.45 -4.74
CA LEU A 96 13.60 9.07 -3.35
C LEU A 96 13.19 7.59 -3.25
N VAL A 97 12.33 7.11 -4.16
CA VAL A 97 11.92 5.69 -4.22
C VAL A 97 13.14 4.80 -4.48
N GLN A 98 13.98 5.12 -5.47
CA GLN A 98 15.21 4.39 -5.75
C GLN A 98 16.16 4.36 -4.55
N LYS A 99 16.38 5.51 -3.90
CA LYS A 99 17.23 5.62 -2.72
C LYS A 99 16.67 4.78 -1.55
N THR A 100 15.37 4.81 -1.32
CA THR A 100 14.71 4.02 -0.27
C THR A 100 14.87 2.53 -0.52
N ALA A 101 14.63 2.07 -1.76
CA ALA A 101 14.82 0.69 -2.18
C ALA A 101 16.27 0.22 -1.94
N ALA A 102 17.25 0.99 -2.44
CA ALA A 102 18.67 0.66 -2.29
C ALA A 102 19.17 0.67 -0.84
N THR A 103 18.56 1.49 0.03
CA THR A 103 18.99 1.64 1.43
C THR A 103 18.42 0.52 2.32
N TYR A 104 17.15 0.19 2.16
CA TYR A 104 16.47 -0.70 3.11
C TYR A 104 16.11 -2.08 2.55
N TYR A 105 16.08 -2.22 1.22
CA TYR A 105 15.63 -3.45 0.56
C TYR A 105 16.59 -3.93 -0.54
N PRO A 106 17.94 -3.84 -0.35
CA PRO A 106 18.90 -4.21 -1.41
C PRO A 106 18.86 -5.69 -1.80
N GLU A 107 18.33 -6.55 -0.91
CA GLU A 107 18.18 -7.99 -1.14
C GLU A 107 16.83 -8.39 -1.76
N VAL A 108 15.88 -7.47 -1.84
CA VAL A 108 14.58 -7.72 -2.47
C VAL A 108 14.71 -7.65 -3.98
N ASN A 109 14.19 -8.65 -4.68
CA ASN A 109 14.14 -8.64 -6.14
C ASN A 109 13.08 -7.64 -6.63
N LEU A 110 13.44 -6.35 -6.60
CA LEU A 110 12.57 -5.22 -6.93
C LEU A 110 12.97 -4.60 -8.26
N HIS A 111 12.00 -4.45 -9.15
CA HIS A 111 12.13 -3.77 -10.43
C HIS A 111 11.23 -2.53 -10.47
N LEU A 112 11.80 -1.39 -10.82
CA LEU A 112 11.10 -0.12 -10.99
C LEU A 112 11.00 0.20 -12.49
N PHE A 113 9.79 0.23 -13.02
CA PHE A 113 9.47 0.55 -14.41
C PHE A 113 8.94 1.98 -14.50
N GLN A 114 9.83 2.93 -14.86
CA GLN A 114 9.45 4.33 -15.08
C GLN A 114 8.81 4.50 -16.46
N MET A 115 7.57 4.06 -16.59
CA MET A 115 6.80 4.10 -17.85
C MET A 115 5.30 3.98 -17.58
N CYS A 116 4.47 4.20 -18.59
CA CYS A 116 3.03 3.97 -18.46
C CYS A 116 2.72 2.46 -18.38
N PHE A 117 1.54 2.12 -17.83
CA PHE A 117 1.15 0.73 -17.56
C PHE A 117 1.05 -0.09 -18.84
N ASP A 118 0.55 0.50 -19.93
CA ASP A 118 0.43 -0.19 -21.24
C ASP A 118 1.80 -0.53 -21.84
N ASP A 119 2.78 0.35 -21.69
CA ASP A 119 4.15 0.11 -22.18
C ASP A 119 4.88 -0.93 -21.33
N ALA A 120 4.57 -1.03 -20.05
CA ALA A 120 5.13 -2.04 -19.16
C ALA A 120 4.55 -3.44 -19.39
N ARG A 121 3.27 -3.52 -19.73
CA ARG A 121 2.50 -4.77 -19.86
C ARG A 121 3.14 -5.86 -20.74
N PRO A 122 3.78 -5.56 -21.89
CA PRO A 122 4.45 -6.57 -22.72
C PRO A 122 5.62 -7.30 -22.03
N ASN A 123 6.17 -6.74 -20.95
CA ASN A 123 7.24 -7.39 -20.19
C ASN A 123 6.75 -8.57 -19.35
N PHE A 124 5.44 -8.73 -19.20
CA PHE A 124 4.81 -9.77 -18.39
C PHE A 124 4.10 -10.77 -19.28
N ALA A 125 4.43 -12.06 -19.10
CA ALA A 125 3.72 -13.15 -19.78
C ALA A 125 2.30 -13.28 -19.22
N ASP A 126 1.39 -13.84 -20.01
CA ASP A 126 0.07 -14.19 -19.53
C ASP A 126 0.17 -15.25 -18.43
N ASN A 127 -0.73 -15.21 -17.45
CA ASN A 127 -0.77 -16.12 -16.30
C ASN A 127 0.57 -16.17 -15.51
N SER A 128 1.21 -15.03 -15.28
CA SER A 128 2.51 -14.94 -14.60
C SER A 128 2.51 -14.18 -13.29
N ILE A 129 1.42 -13.46 -12.95
CA ILE A 129 1.30 -12.58 -11.78
C ILE A 129 0.44 -13.25 -10.72
N ASP A 130 0.93 -13.34 -9.49
CA ASP A 130 0.18 -13.87 -8.34
C ASP A 130 -0.67 -12.79 -7.67
N ILE A 131 -0.10 -11.58 -7.52
CA ILE A 131 -0.81 -10.44 -6.93
C ILE A 131 -0.63 -9.24 -7.87
N LEU A 132 -1.74 -8.64 -8.28
CA LEU A 132 -1.81 -7.38 -9.02
C LEU A 132 -2.42 -6.32 -8.12
N HIS A 133 -1.69 -5.22 -7.88
CA HIS A 133 -2.18 -4.05 -7.16
C HIS A 133 -2.44 -2.92 -8.15
N ILE A 134 -3.66 -2.38 -8.16
CA ILE A 134 -4.11 -1.29 -9.05
C ILE A 134 -4.39 -0.06 -8.19
N ASP A 135 -3.54 0.96 -8.36
CA ASP A 135 -3.57 2.23 -7.62
C ASP A 135 -3.07 3.36 -8.53
N GLY A 136 -3.61 3.42 -9.76
CA GLY A 136 -3.21 4.34 -10.83
C GLY A 136 -4.17 5.51 -10.99
N GLY A 137 -4.71 5.70 -12.21
CA GLY A 137 -5.76 6.69 -12.48
C GLY A 137 -7.06 6.34 -11.77
N HIS A 138 -7.81 7.35 -11.30
CA HIS A 138 -8.99 7.15 -10.45
C HIS A 138 -10.31 7.39 -11.19
N THR A 139 -10.30 7.62 -12.52
CA THR A 139 -11.55 7.59 -13.28
C THR A 139 -12.04 6.16 -13.45
N PHE A 140 -13.34 5.99 -13.65
CA PHE A 140 -13.90 4.66 -13.90
C PHE A 140 -13.23 4.00 -15.11
N GLU A 141 -13.00 4.77 -16.17
CA GLU A 141 -12.38 4.32 -17.41
C GLU A 141 -10.92 3.88 -17.20
N ASP A 142 -10.15 4.61 -16.38
CA ASP A 142 -8.76 4.24 -16.07
C ASP A 142 -8.70 2.92 -15.32
N VAL A 143 -9.47 2.77 -14.25
CA VAL A 143 -9.48 1.53 -13.44
C VAL A 143 -9.99 0.34 -14.25
N GLU A 144 -11.03 0.53 -15.06
CA GLU A 144 -11.57 -0.51 -15.96
C GLU A 144 -10.53 -0.92 -17.02
N HIS A 145 -9.82 0.07 -17.61
CA HIS A 145 -8.76 -0.19 -18.57
C HIS A 145 -7.63 -1.00 -17.94
N ASP A 146 -7.12 -0.55 -16.80
CA ASP A 146 -6.02 -1.21 -16.11
C ASP A 146 -6.40 -2.63 -15.72
N PHE A 147 -7.57 -2.80 -15.09
CA PHE A 147 -8.04 -4.12 -14.70
C PHE A 147 -8.20 -5.06 -15.90
N THR A 148 -8.91 -4.64 -16.94
CA THR A 148 -9.23 -5.51 -18.08
C THR A 148 -8.01 -5.86 -18.91
N THR A 149 -7.05 -4.93 -19.06
CA THR A 149 -5.83 -5.15 -19.85
C THR A 149 -4.78 -5.97 -19.11
N TRP A 150 -4.74 -5.89 -17.77
CA TRP A 150 -3.80 -6.66 -16.95
C TRP A 150 -4.37 -7.99 -16.46
N LEU A 151 -5.69 -8.19 -16.44
CA LEU A 151 -6.32 -9.44 -16.04
C LEU A 151 -5.76 -10.69 -16.76
N PRO A 152 -5.44 -10.69 -18.07
CA PRO A 152 -4.80 -11.83 -18.72
C PRO A 152 -3.44 -12.22 -18.11
N LYS A 153 -2.71 -11.26 -17.53
CA LYS A 153 -1.41 -11.47 -16.90
C LYS A 153 -1.51 -12.18 -15.54
N LEU A 154 -2.67 -12.06 -14.88
CA LEU A 154 -2.92 -12.68 -13.59
C LEU A 154 -3.00 -14.21 -13.74
N LYS A 155 -2.33 -14.94 -12.84
CA LYS A 155 -2.41 -16.42 -12.75
C LYS A 155 -3.82 -16.89 -12.42
N GLU A 156 -4.11 -18.15 -12.67
CA GLU A 156 -5.23 -18.83 -12.04
C GLU A 156 -5.08 -18.76 -10.52
N ASN A 157 -6.16 -18.44 -9.82
CA ASN A 157 -6.17 -18.11 -8.38
C ASN A 157 -5.33 -16.89 -7.98
N GLY A 158 -4.92 -16.03 -8.91
CA GLY A 158 -4.27 -14.77 -8.57
C GLY A 158 -5.23 -13.78 -7.87
N ILE A 159 -4.66 -12.82 -7.17
CA ILE A 159 -5.37 -11.83 -6.35
C ILE A 159 -5.20 -10.46 -6.99
N VAL A 160 -6.29 -9.68 -7.07
CA VAL A 160 -6.23 -8.26 -7.43
C VAL A 160 -6.56 -7.41 -6.20
N LEU A 161 -5.74 -6.40 -5.95
CA LEU A 161 -5.97 -5.37 -4.95
C LEU A 161 -6.32 -4.08 -5.68
N PHE A 162 -7.45 -3.45 -5.32
CA PHE A 162 -7.88 -2.15 -5.83
C PHE A 162 -7.87 -1.14 -4.70
N HIS A 163 -7.12 -0.05 -4.85
CA HIS A 163 -7.20 1.05 -3.89
C HIS A 163 -8.32 2.04 -4.25
N ASP A 164 -8.62 2.96 -3.34
CA ASP A 164 -9.62 4.03 -3.46
C ASP A 164 -11.06 3.57 -3.70
N VAL A 165 -11.40 2.34 -3.33
CA VAL A 165 -12.75 1.78 -3.52
C VAL A 165 -13.81 2.37 -2.57
N TYR A 166 -13.41 3.20 -1.60
CA TYR A 166 -14.24 3.99 -0.68
C TYR A 166 -13.69 5.41 -0.49
N SER A 167 -13.03 5.94 -1.52
CA SER A 167 -12.47 7.29 -1.50
C SER A 167 -13.59 8.35 -1.54
N PRO A 168 -13.52 9.41 -0.72
CA PRO A 168 -14.49 10.50 -0.80
C PRO A 168 -14.28 11.44 -1.99
N ILE A 169 -13.16 11.29 -2.72
CA ILE A 169 -12.78 12.16 -3.84
C ILE A 169 -12.65 11.39 -5.17
N ASP A 170 -12.47 10.06 -5.14
CA ASP A 170 -12.19 9.23 -6.31
C ASP A 170 -13.41 8.37 -6.66
N GLN A 171 -14.50 9.03 -7.10
CA GLN A 171 -15.78 8.38 -7.38
C GLN A 171 -15.66 7.29 -8.46
N GLY A 172 -14.78 7.46 -9.44
CA GLY A 172 -14.60 6.48 -10.52
C GLY A 172 -14.11 5.13 -10.01
N SER A 173 -13.13 5.11 -9.10
CA SER A 173 -12.67 3.88 -8.44
C SER A 173 -13.77 3.23 -7.61
N CYS A 174 -14.56 4.03 -6.88
CA CYS A 174 -15.72 3.53 -6.12
C CYS A 174 -16.77 2.89 -7.04
N ASP A 175 -17.12 3.54 -8.14
CA ASP A 175 -18.14 3.05 -9.09
C ASP A 175 -17.66 1.78 -9.80
N HIS A 176 -16.36 1.69 -10.13
CA HIS A 176 -15.76 0.48 -10.69
C HIS A 176 -15.84 -0.68 -9.69
N TRP A 177 -15.52 -0.43 -8.42
CA TRP A 177 -15.63 -1.45 -7.39
C TRP A 177 -17.07 -1.94 -7.20
N GLU A 178 -18.06 -1.03 -7.21
CA GLU A 178 -19.47 -1.42 -7.14
C GLU A 178 -19.94 -2.23 -8.37
N LYS A 179 -19.38 -1.99 -9.56
CA LYS A 179 -19.58 -2.85 -10.74
C LYS A 179 -18.94 -4.22 -10.52
N THR A 180 -17.69 -4.26 -10.12
CA THR A 180 -16.90 -5.49 -9.88
C THR A 180 -17.59 -6.42 -8.89
N LYS A 181 -18.15 -5.91 -7.81
CA LYS A 181 -18.91 -6.69 -6.82
C LYS A 181 -20.19 -7.34 -7.38
N LYS A 182 -20.72 -6.86 -8.49
CA LYS A 182 -21.88 -7.46 -9.16
C LYS A 182 -21.49 -8.54 -10.17
N GLU A 183 -20.25 -8.51 -10.64
CA GLU A 183 -19.75 -9.42 -11.67
C GLU A 183 -18.99 -10.62 -11.08
N TYR A 184 -18.47 -10.50 -9.85
CA TYR A 184 -17.66 -11.50 -9.20
C TYR A 184 -18.20 -11.88 -7.82
N ASP A 185 -18.15 -13.17 -7.48
CA ASP A 185 -18.69 -13.70 -6.21
C ASP A 185 -17.62 -13.78 -5.10
N CYS A 186 -16.32 -13.73 -5.45
CA CYS A 186 -15.23 -13.94 -4.52
C CYS A 186 -14.44 -12.65 -4.34
N TYR A 187 -14.82 -11.87 -3.34
CA TYR A 187 -14.17 -10.62 -2.97
C TYR A 187 -14.41 -10.30 -1.49
N PHE A 188 -13.64 -9.38 -0.98
CA PHE A 188 -13.94 -8.62 0.24
C PHE A 188 -13.24 -7.26 0.17
N ASP A 189 -13.55 -6.37 1.11
CA ASP A 189 -13.01 -5.02 1.13
C ASP A 189 -12.79 -4.50 2.55
N PHE A 190 -11.94 -3.48 2.63
CA PHE A 190 -11.79 -2.58 3.76
C PHE A 190 -12.31 -1.20 3.39
N THR A 191 -12.92 -0.50 4.35
CA THR A 191 -13.54 0.82 4.13
C THR A 191 -12.73 1.97 4.69
N HIS A 192 -11.62 1.71 5.41
CA HIS A 192 -10.72 2.73 5.93
C HIS A 192 -9.65 3.09 4.89
N SER A 193 -8.95 4.20 5.11
CA SER A 193 -7.82 4.64 4.26
C SER A 193 -8.17 4.63 2.77
N CYS A 194 -9.27 5.31 2.42
CA CYS A 194 -9.88 5.36 1.08
C CYS A 194 -10.38 4.01 0.53
N GLY A 195 -10.24 2.95 1.29
CA GLY A 195 -10.72 1.61 0.95
C GLY A 195 -9.72 0.77 0.15
N LEU A 196 -9.77 -0.53 0.38
CA LEU A 196 -9.02 -1.53 -0.37
C LEU A 196 -9.96 -2.68 -0.73
N GLY A 197 -10.20 -2.89 -2.01
CA GLY A 197 -10.92 -4.03 -2.55
C GLY A 197 -9.98 -5.19 -2.86
N ILE A 198 -10.33 -6.39 -2.43
CA ILE A 198 -9.57 -7.61 -2.69
C ILE A 198 -10.45 -8.55 -3.52
N LEU A 199 -10.03 -8.84 -4.74
CA LEU A 199 -10.76 -9.64 -5.70
C LEU A 199 -10.00 -10.93 -6.05
N PHE A 200 -10.75 -12.03 -6.20
CA PHE A 200 -10.26 -13.33 -6.66
C PHE A 200 -10.94 -13.69 -7.98
N PRO A 201 -10.53 -13.07 -9.12
CA PRO A 201 -11.30 -13.14 -10.37
C PRO A 201 -11.22 -14.47 -11.11
N LYS A 202 -10.16 -15.24 -10.88
CA LYS A 202 -9.87 -16.47 -11.63
C LYS A 202 -9.91 -17.75 -10.79
N GLY A 203 -10.47 -17.71 -9.58
CA GLY A 203 -10.61 -18.89 -8.72
C GLY A 203 -10.77 -18.57 -7.25
N ARG A 204 -11.21 -19.56 -6.48
CA ARG A 204 -11.55 -19.39 -5.06
C ARG A 204 -10.47 -19.82 -4.09
N TYR A 205 -9.37 -20.38 -4.55
CA TYR A 205 -8.38 -21.04 -3.70
C TYR A 205 -7.92 -20.18 -2.49
N TRP A 206 -7.53 -18.94 -2.74
CA TRP A 206 -7.08 -18.05 -1.65
C TRP A 206 -8.24 -17.54 -0.80
N TYR A 207 -9.40 -17.29 -1.39
CA TYR A 207 -10.61 -16.90 -0.66
C TYR A 207 -11.03 -18.01 0.32
N ASP A 208 -11.10 -19.26 -0.14
CA ASP A 208 -11.46 -20.43 0.68
C ASP A 208 -10.41 -20.70 1.77
N ARG A 209 -9.14 -20.45 1.50
CA ARG A 209 -8.07 -20.53 2.51
C ARG A 209 -8.17 -19.46 3.58
N LEU A 210 -8.50 -18.22 3.21
CA LEU A 210 -8.78 -17.13 4.17
C LEU A 210 -9.97 -17.49 5.06
N GLU A 211 -11.04 -18.03 4.46
CA GLU A 211 -12.21 -18.47 5.21
C GLU A 211 -11.86 -19.61 6.19
N ALA A 212 -11.13 -20.63 5.73
CA ALA A 212 -10.68 -21.75 6.55
C ALA A 212 -9.74 -21.31 7.70
N ALA A 213 -8.90 -20.30 7.48
CA ALA A 213 -8.06 -19.68 8.50
C ALA A 213 -8.84 -18.79 9.49
N GLY A 214 -10.14 -18.60 9.27
CA GLY A 214 -10.99 -17.77 10.12
C GLY A 214 -10.79 -16.27 9.92
N PHE A 215 -10.20 -15.87 8.80
CA PHE A 215 -9.86 -14.46 8.51
C PHE A 215 -11.07 -13.55 8.64
N PHE A 216 -12.17 -13.86 7.97
CA PHE A 216 -13.38 -13.04 7.96
C PHE A 216 -14.06 -12.93 9.32
N LYS A 217 -13.89 -13.94 10.18
CA LYS A 217 -14.51 -13.99 11.51
C LYS A 217 -13.70 -13.28 12.58
N TYR A 218 -12.36 -13.35 12.50
CA TYR A 218 -11.49 -12.98 13.62
C TYR A 218 -10.52 -11.84 13.30
N TYR A 219 -10.11 -11.68 12.03
CA TYR A 219 -8.97 -10.84 11.69
C TYR A 219 -9.32 -9.64 10.81
N LYS A 220 -10.33 -9.73 9.93
CA LYS A 220 -10.70 -8.63 9.02
C LYS A 220 -10.91 -7.32 9.77
N ASP A 221 -11.77 -7.32 10.78
CA ASP A 221 -12.08 -6.12 11.54
C ASP A 221 -10.90 -5.64 12.41
N LEU A 222 -9.99 -6.54 12.77
CA LEU A 222 -8.80 -6.20 13.52
C LEU A 222 -7.92 -5.18 12.75
N TYR A 223 -7.74 -5.36 11.43
CA TYR A 223 -6.96 -4.42 10.61
C TYR A 223 -7.60 -3.04 10.55
N PHE A 224 -8.92 -2.96 10.48
CA PHE A 224 -9.64 -1.69 10.56
C PHE A 224 -9.36 -0.96 11.88
N TYR A 225 -9.55 -1.63 13.01
CA TYR A 225 -9.33 -1.00 14.33
C TYR A 225 -7.87 -0.68 14.58
N ARG A 226 -6.97 -1.52 14.12
CA ARG A 226 -5.52 -1.33 14.25
C ARG A 226 -5.02 -0.14 13.44
N SER A 227 -5.49 0.03 12.21
CA SER A 227 -5.23 1.22 11.40
C SER A 227 -5.70 2.49 12.11
N LYS A 228 -6.93 2.51 12.62
CA LYS A 228 -7.46 3.66 13.38
C LYS A 228 -6.65 3.97 14.63
N TYR A 229 -6.22 2.94 15.35
CA TYR A 229 -5.37 3.11 16.54
C TYR A 229 -4.01 3.70 16.18
N LYS A 230 -3.31 3.13 15.19
CA LYS A 230 -1.99 3.61 14.74
C LYS A 230 -2.07 5.06 14.26
N TYR A 231 -3.01 5.38 13.39
CA TYR A 231 -3.23 6.75 12.92
C TYR A 231 -3.47 7.74 14.08
N THR A 232 -4.31 7.37 15.05
CA THR A 232 -4.60 8.23 16.20
C THR A 232 -3.35 8.44 17.07
N GLN A 233 -2.57 7.38 17.28
CA GLN A 233 -1.34 7.43 18.07
C GLN A 233 -0.29 8.35 17.39
N GLU A 234 -0.08 8.20 16.10
CA GLU A 234 0.87 9.01 15.34
C GLU A 234 0.49 10.50 15.32
N ARG A 235 -0.80 10.80 15.13
CA ARG A 235 -1.32 12.18 15.21
C ARG A 235 -1.16 12.77 16.60
N PHE A 236 -1.35 11.98 17.64
CA PHE A 236 -1.13 12.43 19.02
C PHE A 236 0.34 12.76 19.26
N ASP A 237 1.25 11.91 18.82
CA ASP A 237 2.70 12.10 18.99
C ASP A 237 3.20 13.33 18.19
N GLU A 238 2.69 13.54 16.98
CA GLU A 238 2.97 14.73 16.17
C GLU A 238 2.51 16.03 16.89
N LEU A 239 1.25 16.07 17.34
CA LEU A 239 0.69 17.22 18.04
C LEU A 239 1.45 17.52 19.35
N LYS A 240 1.85 16.47 20.06
CA LYS A 240 2.67 16.60 21.28
C LYS A 240 4.02 17.23 20.95
N GLY A 241 4.68 16.78 19.89
CA GLY A 241 5.95 17.36 19.41
C GLY A 241 5.82 18.86 19.09
N LEU A 242 4.80 19.23 18.32
CA LEU A 242 4.50 20.63 17.98
C LEU A 242 4.21 21.50 19.22
N TYR A 243 3.49 20.94 20.19
CA TYR A 243 3.23 21.61 21.46
C TYR A 243 4.52 21.88 22.24
N GLU A 244 5.40 20.88 22.36
CA GLU A 244 6.67 21.01 23.06
C GLU A 244 7.61 22.02 22.38
N GLU A 245 7.67 22.04 21.04
CA GLU A 245 8.43 23.04 20.29
C GLU A 245 7.91 24.45 20.54
N ARG A 246 6.60 24.64 20.48
CA ARG A 246 5.97 25.93 20.72
C ARG A 246 6.19 26.41 22.15
N TYR A 247 6.11 25.51 23.11
CA TYR A 247 6.38 25.81 24.52
C TYR A 247 7.81 26.29 24.72
N ARG A 248 8.80 25.60 24.14
CA ARG A 248 10.21 26.00 24.20
C ARG A 248 10.45 27.39 23.57
N ALA A 249 9.80 27.66 22.44
CA ALA A 249 9.90 28.97 21.79
C ALA A 249 9.36 30.11 22.69
N ILE A 250 8.24 29.90 23.38
CA ILE A 250 7.64 30.84 24.31
C ILE A 250 8.59 31.08 25.51
N GLU A 251 9.14 30.01 26.08
CA GLU A 251 10.12 30.16 27.19
C GLU A 251 11.36 30.96 26.78
N GLN A 252 11.87 30.72 25.56
CA GLN A 252 13.01 31.49 25.04
C GLN A 252 12.66 33.00 24.86
N GLN A 253 11.49 33.27 24.28
CA GLN A 253 11.02 34.64 24.13
C GLN A 253 10.85 35.35 25.49
N SER A 254 10.29 34.65 26.48
CA SER A 254 10.15 35.22 27.84
C SER A 254 11.50 35.59 28.45
N LYS A 255 12.50 34.67 28.35
CA LYS A 255 13.85 34.95 28.85
C LYS A 255 14.49 36.17 28.15
N MET A 256 14.34 36.28 26.82
CA MET A 256 14.87 37.44 26.07
C MET A 256 14.20 38.75 26.47
N ILE A 257 12.92 38.73 26.85
CA ILE A 257 12.20 39.92 27.35
C ILE A 257 12.75 40.31 28.73
N ASP A 258 12.86 39.33 29.64
CA ASP A 258 13.39 39.56 31.00
C ASP A 258 14.82 40.11 30.97
N GLU A 259 15.69 39.61 30.08
CA GLU A 259 17.07 40.09 29.88
C GLU A 259 17.15 41.49 29.27
N ARG A 260 16.14 41.92 28.49
CA ARG A 260 16.10 43.25 27.91
C ARG A 260 15.60 44.32 28.90
N ASP A 261 14.76 43.93 29.85
CA ASP A 261 14.12 44.83 30.81
C ASP A 261 14.95 44.92 32.12
N ALA A 262 16.05 44.16 32.23
CA ALA A 262 17.02 44.20 33.35
C ALA A 262 18.22 45.10 33.02
#